data_13719dd56d3d1d02d25bb7577659a822
#
_entry.id   13719dd56d3d1d02d25bb7577659a822
#
_cell.length_a   1.000
_cell.length_b   1.000
_cell.length_c   1.000
_cell.angle_alpha   90.00
_cell.angle_beta   90.00
_cell.angle_gamma   90.00
#
_symmetry.space_group_name_H-M   'P 1'
#
loop_
_entity.id
_entity.type
_entity.pdbx_description
1 polymer ?
#
loop_
_entity_poly.entity_id
_entity_poly.type
_entity_poly.pdbx_seq_one_letter_code
_entity_poly.pdbx_strand_id
1 'polypeptide(L)'
;MGADGFIQACNAQLAVDEAHHVIVACGVTDQPADAANLEPMLERVRANVGAAPQHATGDTGYWNRQGETRARALGTEAWVATERVRHAEAPPGTRTGDPPDELDPLERMRWRLDTAEGRARYA
;
A
#
# COMPACT_ATOMS: atom_id res chain seq x y z
N MET A 1 9.65 15.81 -15.67
CA MET A 1 9.94 15.75 -17.11
C MET A 1 11.08 16.71 -17.41
N GLY A 2 12.17 16.21 -17.94
CA GLY A 2 13.31 17.03 -18.33
C GLY A 2 12.98 17.87 -19.56
N ALA A 3 13.69 19.01 -19.72
CA ALA A 3 13.50 19.93 -20.86
C ALA A 3 13.83 19.29 -22.23
N ASP A 4 14.43 18.11 -22.27
CA ASP A 4 15.09 17.54 -23.45
C ASP A 4 14.36 16.34 -24.09
N GLY A 5 13.05 16.18 -23.87
CA GLY A 5 12.27 15.20 -24.61
C GLY A 5 11.53 14.15 -23.78
N PHE A 6 10.93 13.20 -24.50
CA PHE A 6 10.15 12.11 -23.91
C PHE A 6 11.06 10.94 -23.56
N ILE A 7 10.91 10.41 -22.34
CA ILE A 7 11.54 9.14 -21.95
C ILE A 7 10.46 8.06 -22.03
N GLN A 8 10.73 7.03 -22.84
CA GLN A 8 9.92 5.82 -22.80
C GLN A 8 10.37 4.97 -21.61
N ALA A 9 9.49 4.83 -20.62
CA ALA A 9 9.76 4.07 -19.41
C ALA A 9 8.57 3.18 -19.05
N CYS A 10 8.86 2.03 -18.44
CA CYS A 10 7.87 1.15 -17.86
C CYS A 10 8.00 1.17 -16.34
N ASN A 11 6.87 1.09 -15.66
CA ASN A 11 6.79 0.97 -14.22
C ASN A 11 6.55 -0.51 -13.86
N ALA A 12 7.53 -1.14 -13.21
CA ALA A 12 7.44 -2.53 -12.79
C ALA A 12 6.97 -2.61 -11.33
N GLN A 13 5.95 -3.43 -11.10
CA GLN A 13 5.35 -3.68 -9.79
C GLN A 13 5.68 -5.08 -9.33
N LEU A 14 6.08 -5.23 -8.07
CA LEU A 14 6.34 -6.52 -7.43
C LEU A 14 5.56 -6.62 -6.13
N ALA A 15 4.95 -7.78 -5.90
CA ALA A 15 4.43 -8.18 -4.61
C ALA A 15 5.30 -9.30 -4.05
N VAL A 16 5.78 -9.11 -2.83
CA VAL A 16 6.71 -10.02 -2.16
C VAL A 16 6.08 -10.52 -0.87
N ASP A 17 6.12 -11.83 -0.64
CA ASP A 17 5.70 -12.43 0.62
C ASP A 17 6.67 -12.07 1.75
N GLU A 18 6.13 -11.55 2.85
CA GLU A 18 6.91 -11.08 4.00
C GLU A 18 7.65 -12.22 4.71
N ALA A 19 7.02 -13.39 4.81
CA ALA A 19 7.57 -14.51 5.56
C ALA A 19 8.74 -15.22 4.84
N HIS A 20 8.68 -15.32 3.52
CA HIS A 20 9.64 -16.10 2.75
C HIS A 20 10.41 -15.27 1.72
N HIS A 21 10.09 -13.99 1.59
CA HIS A 21 10.72 -13.07 0.63
C HIS A 21 10.62 -13.55 -0.83
N VAL A 22 9.52 -14.23 -1.16
CA VAL A 22 9.25 -14.75 -2.51
C VAL A 22 8.36 -13.77 -3.26
N ILE A 23 8.68 -13.54 -4.54
CA ILE A 23 7.82 -12.76 -5.43
C ILE A 23 6.57 -13.59 -5.74
N VAL A 24 5.41 -13.13 -5.30
CA VAL A 24 4.12 -13.78 -5.49
C VAL A 24 3.30 -13.20 -6.64
N ALA A 25 3.61 -11.98 -7.06
CA ALA A 25 3.04 -11.36 -8.24
C ALA A 25 3.97 -10.30 -8.81
N CYS A 26 3.87 -10.09 -10.11
CA CYS A 26 4.55 -8.99 -10.79
C CYS A 26 3.63 -8.38 -11.86
N GLY A 27 3.89 -7.15 -12.23
CA GLY A 27 3.18 -6.45 -13.27
C GLY A 27 4.02 -5.34 -13.86
N VAL A 28 3.73 -4.99 -15.09
CA VAL A 28 4.35 -3.85 -15.77
C VAL A 28 3.25 -2.95 -16.31
N THR A 29 3.40 -1.67 -16.12
CA THR A 29 2.50 -0.64 -16.64
C THR A 29 3.30 0.49 -17.27
N ASP A 30 2.70 1.20 -18.19
CA ASP A 30 3.23 2.44 -18.78
C ASP A 30 2.83 3.68 -17.96
N GLN A 31 2.02 3.50 -16.93
CA GLN A 31 1.61 4.58 -16.04
C GLN A 31 2.73 4.93 -15.06
N PRO A 32 3.14 6.19 -14.99
CA PRO A 32 4.23 6.60 -14.10
C PRO A 32 3.87 6.58 -12.61
N ALA A 33 2.57 6.65 -12.28
CA ALA A 33 2.10 6.69 -10.89
C ALA A 33 1.69 5.32 -10.37
N ASP A 34 2.09 4.98 -9.16
CA ASP A 34 1.79 3.71 -8.50
C ASP A 34 0.40 3.67 -7.88
N ALA A 35 -0.23 4.82 -7.69
CA ALA A 35 -1.48 4.95 -6.93
C ALA A 35 -2.64 4.08 -7.43
N ALA A 36 -2.70 3.77 -8.72
CA ALA A 36 -3.73 2.91 -9.30
C ALA A 36 -3.36 1.42 -9.28
N ASN A 37 -2.18 1.04 -8.80
CA ASN A 37 -1.66 -0.32 -8.94
C ASN A 37 -1.90 -1.22 -7.71
N LEU A 38 -2.33 -0.68 -6.57
CA LEU A 38 -2.55 -1.48 -5.37
C LEU A 38 -3.57 -2.60 -5.62
N GLU A 39 -4.77 -2.26 -6.07
CA GLU A 39 -5.83 -3.25 -6.35
C GLU A 39 -5.43 -4.27 -7.42
N PRO A 40 -4.94 -3.86 -8.61
CA PRO A 40 -4.51 -4.82 -9.62
C PRO A 40 -3.43 -5.79 -9.14
N MET A 41 -2.52 -5.34 -8.29
CA MET A 41 -1.49 -6.21 -7.72
C MET A 41 -2.07 -7.19 -6.70
N LEU A 42 -3.02 -6.77 -5.85
CA LEU A 42 -3.72 -7.66 -4.92
C LEU A 42 -4.54 -8.73 -5.67
N GLU A 43 -5.19 -8.35 -6.75
CA GLU A 43 -5.90 -9.28 -7.64
C GLU A 43 -4.96 -10.32 -8.26
N ARG A 44 -3.76 -9.92 -8.69
CA ARG A 44 -2.73 -10.84 -9.21
C ARG A 44 -2.21 -11.78 -8.13
N VAL A 45 -1.97 -11.27 -6.92
CA VAL A 45 -1.58 -12.12 -5.78
C VAL A 45 -2.67 -13.16 -5.54
N ARG A 46 -3.92 -12.74 -5.46
CA ARG A 46 -5.06 -13.65 -5.29
C ARG A 46 -5.13 -14.72 -6.38
N ALA A 47 -4.94 -14.33 -7.64
CA ALA A 47 -4.94 -15.26 -8.77
C ALA A 47 -3.80 -16.28 -8.70
N ASN A 48 -2.61 -15.85 -8.27
CA ASN A 48 -1.42 -16.70 -8.25
C ASN A 48 -1.37 -17.63 -7.03
N VAL A 49 -1.81 -17.15 -5.87
CA VAL A 49 -1.74 -17.91 -4.60
C VAL A 49 -3.08 -18.52 -4.17
N GLY A 50 -4.18 -18.18 -4.82
CA GLY A 50 -5.51 -18.71 -4.52
C GLY A 50 -6.29 -17.96 -3.43
N ALA A 51 -5.70 -16.95 -2.79
CA ALA A 51 -6.35 -16.13 -1.76
C ALA A 51 -5.79 -14.71 -1.76
N ALA A 52 -6.62 -13.73 -1.40
CA ALA A 52 -6.15 -12.38 -1.13
C ALA A 52 -5.30 -12.37 0.15
N PRO A 53 -4.21 -11.59 0.20
CA PRO A 53 -3.42 -11.47 1.42
C PRO A 53 -4.24 -10.81 2.53
N GLN A 54 -4.02 -11.20 3.78
CA GLN A 54 -4.67 -10.54 4.93
C GLN A 54 -4.16 -9.12 5.12
N HIS A 55 -2.87 -8.92 4.92
CA HIS A 55 -2.21 -7.62 5.04
C HIS A 55 -1.37 -7.32 3.80
N ALA A 56 -1.32 -6.05 3.42
CA ALA A 56 -0.46 -5.56 2.35
C ALA A 56 0.15 -4.22 2.76
N THR A 57 1.46 -4.08 2.61
CA THR A 57 2.18 -2.82 2.85
C THR A 57 2.63 -2.23 1.53
N GLY A 58 2.59 -0.93 1.43
CA GLY A 58 3.07 -0.18 0.28
C GLY A 58 3.60 1.19 0.69
N ASP A 59 4.46 1.76 -0.12
CA ASP A 59 4.96 3.11 0.13
C ASP A 59 3.91 4.20 -0.22
N THR A 60 4.26 5.45 0.00
CA THR A 60 3.36 6.59 -0.26
C THR A 60 2.89 6.68 -1.71
N GLY A 61 3.65 6.14 -2.67
CA GLY A 61 3.28 6.12 -4.08
C GLY A 61 2.01 5.34 -4.36
N TYR A 62 1.71 4.31 -3.56
CA TYR A 62 0.51 3.49 -3.67
C TYR A 62 -0.73 4.08 -3.00
N TRP A 63 -0.60 5.20 -2.28
CA TRP A 63 -1.73 5.78 -1.58
C TRP A 63 -2.82 6.25 -2.56
N ASN A 64 -4.00 5.69 -2.38
CA ASN A 64 -5.21 6.06 -3.11
C ASN A 64 -6.43 5.68 -2.28
N ARG A 65 -7.37 6.63 -2.08
CA ARG A 65 -8.61 6.38 -1.32
C ARG A 65 -9.42 5.21 -1.89
N GLN A 66 -9.54 5.16 -3.20
CA GLN A 66 -10.26 4.10 -3.90
C GLN A 66 -9.53 2.75 -3.78
N GLY A 67 -8.21 2.76 -3.88
CA GLY A 67 -7.37 1.58 -3.72
C GLY A 67 -7.51 0.96 -2.33
N GLU A 68 -7.53 1.78 -1.27
CA GLU A 68 -7.79 1.30 0.10
C GLU A 68 -9.17 0.68 0.25
N THR A 69 -10.20 1.34 -0.27
CA THR A 69 -11.58 0.83 -0.23
C THR A 69 -11.71 -0.50 -0.96
N ARG A 70 -11.08 -0.65 -2.11
CA ARG A 70 -11.10 -1.89 -2.89
C ARG A 70 -10.28 -3.00 -2.28
N ALA A 71 -9.11 -2.69 -1.69
CA ALA A 71 -8.34 -3.65 -0.92
C ALA A 71 -9.16 -4.23 0.23
N ARG A 72 -9.86 -3.38 0.96
CA ARG A 72 -10.77 -3.79 2.03
C ARG A 72 -11.90 -4.69 1.52
N ALA A 73 -12.46 -4.39 0.36
CA ALA A 73 -13.50 -5.22 -0.27
C ALA A 73 -12.97 -6.62 -0.68
N LEU A 74 -11.68 -6.75 -0.97
CA LEU A 74 -11.01 -8.04 -1.22
C LEU A 74 -10.69 -8.80 0.08
N GLY A 75 -10.91 -8.21 1.24
CA GLY A 75 -10.53 -8.76 2.54
C GLY A 75 -9.08 -8.49 2.93
N THR A 76 -8.42 -7.57 2.26
CA THR A 76 -7.04 -7.18 2.54
C THR A 76 -6.99 -5.89 3.34
N GLU A 77 -6.30 -5.92 4.48
CA GLU A 77 -6.00 -4.74 5.25
C GLU A 77 -4.74 -4.08 4.68
N ALA A 78 -4.90 -2.92 4.05
CA ALA A 78 -3.79 -2.17 3.47
C ALA A 78 -3.13 -1.27 4.52
N TRP A 79 -1.79 -1.21 4.46
CA TRP A 79 -0.91 -0.37 5.27
C TRP A 79 -0.06 0.45 4.32
N VAL A 80 -0.54 1.63 3.95
CA VAL A 80 0.08 2.48 2.93
C VAL A 80 0.32 3.86 3.52
N ALA A 81 1.56 4.33 3.49
CA ALA A 81 1.89 5.66 3.98
C ALA A 81 1.09 6.73 3.21
N THR A 82 0.43 7.62 3.93
CA THR A 82 -0.39 8.68 3.34
C THR A 82 0.40 9.94 3.06
N GLU A 83 1.59 10.05 3.66
CA GLU A 83 2.48 11.19 3.54
C GLU A 83 3.94 10.76 3.80
N ARG A 84 4.88 11.51 3.26
CA ARG A 84 6.31 11.29 3.53
C ARG A 84 6.66 11.89 4.89
N VAL A 85 6.90 11.01 5.86
CA VAL A 85 7.41 11.41 7.18
C VAL A 85 8.85 10.95 7.29
N ARG A 86 9.74 11.81 7.74
CA ARG A 86 11.11 11.41 8.08
C ARG A 86 11.08 10.55 9.33
N HIS A 87 11.74 9.40 9.29
CA HIS A 87 11.74 8.43 10.40
C HIS A 87 12.11 9.03 11.76
N ALA A 88 12.97 10.05 11.78
CA ALA A 88 13.39 10.72 13.01
C ALA A 88 12.31 11.65 13.62
N GLU A 89 11.26 11.97 12.87
CA GLU A 89 10.23 12.96 13.24
C GLU A 89 8.87 12.31 13.56
N ALA A 90 8.76 11.00 13.41
CA ALA A 90 7.50 10.32 13.67
C ALA A 90 7.22 10.25 15.18
N PRO A 91 6.15 10.89 15.68
CA PRO A 91 5.77 10.77 17.09
C PRO A 91 5.42 9.32 17.42
N PRO A 92 5.49 8.91 18.70
CA PRO A 92 5.04 7.59 19.11
C PRO A 92 3.56 7.40 18.76
N GLY A 93 3.19 6.20 18.31
CA GLY A 93 1.80 5.85 18.02
C GLY A 93 0.92 6.03 19.26
N THR A 94 -0.17 6.75 19.11
CA THR A 94 -1.07 7.11 20.21
C THR A 94 -2.40 6.37 20.18
N ARG A 95 -2.71 5.74 19.03
CA ARG A 95 -4.00 5.07 18.82
C ARG A 95 -3.92 3.57 19.10
N THR A 96 -5.02 3.02 19.55
CA THR A 96 -5.17 1.59 19.87
C THR A 96 -6.42 1.03 19.24
N GLY A 97 -6.39 -0.25 18.86
CA GLY A 97 -7.52 -0.95 18.27
C GLY A 97 -7.79 -0.55 16.81
N ASP A 98 -8.83 -1.16 16.28
CA ASP A 98 -9.25 -0.93 14.90
C ASP A 98 -9.86 0.46 14.70
N PRO A 99 -9.68 1.05 13.52
CA PRO A 99 -10.30 2.33 13.20
C PRO A 99 -11.83 2.17 13.14
N PRO A 100 -12.60 3.16 13.65
CA PRO A 100 -14.04 3.21 13.48
C PRO A 100 -14.46 3.10 12.00
N ASP A 101 -15.57 2.39 11.74
CA ASP A 101 -16.06 2.17 10.38
C ASP A 101 -16.52 3.45 9.67
N GLU A 102 -16.93 4.46 10.43
CA GLU A 102 -17.43 5.74 9.93
C GLU A 102 -16.33 6.65 9.36
N LEU A 103 -15.06 6.35 9.65
CA LEU A 103 -13.96 7.15 9.16
C LEU A 103 -13.80 7.03 7.64
N ASP A 104 -13.45 8.14 7.00
CA ASP A 104 -13.09 8.10 5.60
C ASP A 104 -11.79 7.28 5.37
N PRO A 105 -11.51 6.83 4.13
CA PRO A 105 -10.34 5.99 3.87
C PRO A 105 -9.00 6.60 4.31
N LEU A 106 -8.83 7.93 4.19
CA LEU A 106 -7.62 8.61 4.61
C LEU A 106 -7.45 8.61 6.13
N GLU A 107 -8.51 8.96 6.85
CA GLU A 107 -8.51 8.98 8.30
C GLU A 107 -8.35 7.59 8.89
N ARG A 108 -8.98 6.59 8.29
CA ARG A 108 -8.83 5.17 8.65
C ARG A 108 -7.38 4.70 8.46
N MET A 109 -6.75 5.04 7.34
CA MET A 109 -5.35 4.70 7.10
C MET A 109 -4.42 5.38 8.09
N ARG A 110 -4.62 6.69 8.36
CA ARG A 110 -3.85 7.42 9.37
C ARG A 110 -4.01 6.83 10.76
N TRP A 111 -5.24 6.44 11.12
CA TRP A 111 -5.48 5.74 12.38
C TRP A 111 -4.65 4.48 12.50
N ARG A 112 -4.75 3.62 11.50
CA ARG A 112 -4.07 2.33 11.45
C ARG A 112 -2.55 2.49 11.55
N LEU A 113 -1.99 3.42 10.79
CA LEU A 113 -0.56 3.73 10.81
C LEU A 113 -0.07 4.32 12.15
N ASP A 114 -0.95 4.94 12.92
CA ASP A 114 -0.63 5.52 14.23
C ASP A 114 -0.76 4.51 15.40
N THR A 115 -1.10 3.27 15.13
CA THR A 115 -1.09 2.19 16.12
C THR A 115 0.33 1.64 16.31
N ALA A 116 0.56 0.91 17.42
CA ALA A 116 1.81 0.21 17.66
C ALA A 116 2.12 -0.81 16.54
N GLU A 117 1.10 -1.51 16.04
CA GLU A 117 1.23 -2.43 14.92
C GLU A 117 1.63 -1.71 13.63
N GLY A 118 0.97 -0.60 13.30
CA GLY A 118 1.29 0.21 12.13
C GLY A 118 2.73 0.72 12.14
N ARG A 119 3.22 1.14 13.30
CA ARG A 119 4.60 1.55 13.49
C ARG A 119 5.57 0.38 13.27
N ALA A 120 5.27 -0.79 13.81
CA ALA A 120 6.10 -1.98 13.65
C ALA A 120 6.19 -2.44 12.19
N ARG A 121 5.06 -2.39 11.45
CA ARG A 121 5.03 -2.75 10.01
C ARG A 121 5.80 -1.78 9.13
N TYR A 122 5.92 -0.53 9.56
CA TYR A 122 6.59 0.54 8.79
C TYR A 122 8.00 0.88 9.27
N ALA A 123 8.49 0.22 10.27
CA ALA A 123 9.82 0.45 10.81
C ALA A 123 10.97 0.06 9.86
#